data_abbd7b4495c01cd17add69d019745943
#
_entry.id   abbd7b4495c01cd17add69d019745943
#
_cell.length_a   1.000
_cell.length_b   1.000
_cell.length_c   1.000
_cell.angle_alpha   90.00
_cell.angle_beta   90.00
_cell.angle_gamma   90.00
#
_symmetry.space_group_name_H-M   'P 1'
#
loop_
_entity.id
_entity.type
_entity.pdbx_description
1 polymer ?
#
loop_
_entity_poly.entity_id
_entity_poly.type
_entity_poly.pdbx_seq_one_letter_code
_entity_poly.pdbx_strand_id
1 'polypeptide(L)'
;VKEKELRFALVCFGGVSLAIYMHGINKEILKLVRASRALHGITDRAKRANASFDSLVDRNDPEYDTEAVYFDLLRGVGRKIDLRVVVDIIAGASAGGINGTMLARAICHDLPTAPLRDLWLDNADVSRLLSPEARARGWSKWFLRPVLWAIGTRRSQLV
;
A
#
# COMPACT_ATOMS: atom_id res chain seq x y z
N VAL A 1 18.75 -21.08 -16.90
CA VAL A 1 17.52 -20.68 -16.20
C VAL A 1 16.84 -19.63 -17.02
N LYS A 2 15.51 -19.72 -17.10
CA LYS A 2 14.66 -18.85 -17.89
C LYS A 2 14.39 -17.57 -17.10
N GLU A 3 14.66 -16.41 -17.70
CA GLU A 3 14.24 -15.11 -17.13
C GLU A 3 12.75 -14.90 -17.39
N LYS A 4 12.05 -14.43 -16.38
CA LYS A 4 10.64 -14.07 -16.46
C LYS A 4 10.36 -12.78 -15.68
N GLU A 5 9.35 -12.05 -16.12
CA GLU A 5 8.83 -10.89 -15.41
C GLU A 5 7.45 -11.19 -14.82
N LEU A 6 7.29 -10.92 -13.54
CA LEU A 6 5.98 -10.85 -12.90
C LEU A 6 5.54 -9.39 -12.95
N ARG A 7 4.57 -9.11 -13.80
CA ARG A 7 4.06 -7.75 -14.04
C ARG A 7 2.75 -7.55 -13.30
N PHE A 8 2.68 -6.48 -12.52
CA PHE A 8 1.47 -6.09 -11.80
C PHE A 8 0.80 -4.90 -12.46
N ALA A 9 -0.53 -5.01 -12.62
CA ALA A 9 -1.43 -3.88 -12.81
C ALA A 9 -2.27 -3.76 -11.53
N LEU A 10 -2.12 -2.64 -10.82
CA LEU A 10 -2.78 -2.40 -9.53
C LEU A 10 -3.98 -1.49 -9.72
N VAL A 11 -5.13 -1.88 -9.17
CA VAL A 11 -6.33 -1.04 -9.11
C VAL A 11 -6.67 -0.80 -7.64
N CYS A 12 -6.47 0.45 -7.21
CA CYS A 12 -6.67 0.88 -5.82
C CYS A 12 -8.04 1.56 -5.70
N PHE A 13 -9.02 0.85 -5.14
CA PHE A 13 -10.36 1.40 -4.95
C PHE A 13 -10.40 2.45 -3.83
N GLY A 14 -11.34 3.40 -3.95
CA GLY A 14 -11.55 4.43 -2.95
C GLY A 14 -12.28 3.92 -1.71
N GLY A 15 -12.20 4.69 -0.64
CA GLY A 15 -12.87 4.43 0.64
C GLY A 15 -11.97 4.82 1.81
N VAL A 16 -12.45 5.71 2.69
CA VAL A 16 -11.68 6.21 3.83
C VAL A 16 -11.33 5.07 4.79
N SER A 17 -12.28 4.17 5.07
CA SER A 17 -12.07 3.01 5.94
C SER A 17 -11.06 2.00 5.39
N LEU A 18 -10.81 2.01 4.08
CA LEU A 18 -9.86 1.12 3.42
C LEU A 18 -8.48 1.76 3.22
N ALA A 19 -8.32 3.05 3.50
CA ALA A 19 -7.10 3.79 3.21
C ALA A 19 -5.86 3.18 3.88
N ILE A 20 -5.96 2.84 5.16
CA ILE A 20 -4.86 2.22 5.94
C ILE A 20 -4.60 0.79 5.46
N TYR A 21 -5.66 0.02 5.17
CA TYR A 21 -5.53 -1.34 4.65
C TYR A 21 -4.80 -1.35 3.29
N MET A 22 -5.21 -0.47 2.38
CA MET A 22 -4.55 -0.31 1.08
C MET A 22 -3.10 0.15 1.23
N HIS A 23 -2.83 1.06 2.20
CA HIS A 23 -1.47 1.47 2.51
C HIS A 23 -0.61 0.26 2.90
N GLY A 24 -1.11 -0.62 3.76
CA GLY A 24 -0.40 -1.85 4.16
C GLY A 24 -0.05 -2.74 2.97
N ILE A 25 -1.02 -2.99 2.07
CA ILE A 25 -0.78 -3.79 0.85
C ILE A 25 0.24 -3.10 -0.06
N ASN A 26 0.11 -1.80 -0.28
CA ASN A 26 1.02 -1.04 -1.14
C ASN A 26 2.45 -1.03 -0.58
N LYS A 27 2.59 -0.97 0.74
CA LYS A 27 3.87 -1.09 1.43
C LYS A 27 4.54 -2.44 1.11
N GLU A 28 3.80 -3.54 1.22
CA GLU A 28 4.33 -4.88 0.92
C GLU A 28 4.69 -5.04 -0.56
N ILE A 29 3.91 -4.46 -1.48
CA ILE A 29 4.24 -4.44 -2.91
C ILE A 29 5.53 -3.64 -3.15
N LEU A 30 5.71 -2.49 -2.50
CA LEU A 30 6.95 -1.72 -2.59
C LEU A 30 8.16 -2.54 -2.13
N LYS A 31 8.05 -3.24 -1.00
CA LYS A 31 9.11 -4.08 -0.46
C LYS A 31 9.46 -5.24 -1.39
N LEU A 32 8.46 -5.87 -2.00
CA LEU A 32 8.68 -6.90 -3.00
C LEU A 32 9.42 -6.36 -4.24
N VAL A 33 9.06 -5.16 -4.72
CA VAL A 33 9.74 -4.50 -5.84
C VAL A 33 11.18 -4.14 -5.48
N ARG A 34 11.42 -3.61 -4.29
CA ARG A 34 12.77 -3.27 -3.79
C ARG A 34 13.64 -4.51 -3.67
N ALA A 35 13.14 -5.56 -3.05
CA ALA A 35 13.83 -6.84 -2.95
C ALA A 35 14.22 -7.40 -4.32
N SER A 36 13.29 -7.32 -5.29
CA SER A 36 13.56 -7.70 -6.68
C SER A 36 14.66 -6.84 -7.32
N ARG A 37 14.64 -5.53 -7.11
CA ARG A 37 15.67 -4.62 -7.64
C ARG A 37 17.03 -4.91 -7.01
N ALA A 38 17.09 -5.06 -5.68
CA ALA A 38 18.32 -5.38 -4.96
C ALA A 38 18.93 -6.68 -5.48
N LEU A 39 18.12 -7.73 -5.63
CA LEU A 39 18.57 -9.02 -6.14
C LEU A 39 19.09 -8.91 -7.57
N HIS A 40 18.36 -8.23 -8.48
CA HIS A 40 18.74 -8.11 -9.89
C HIS A 40 19.83 -7.04 -10.15
N GLY A 41 20.11 -6.19 -9.18
CA GLY A 41 21.26 -5.31 -9.18
C GLY A 41 22.59 -6.09 -9.16
N ILE A 42 22.58 -7.33 -8.67
CA ILE A 42 23.73 -8.23 -8.71
C ILE A 42 23.78 -8.88 -10.10
N THR A 43 24.64 -8.40 -10.96
CA THR A 43 24.74 -8.86 -12.38
C THR A 43 25.19 -10.30 -12.48
N ASP A 44 26.16 -10.70 -11.62
CA ASP A 44 26.67 -12.07 -11.58
C ASP A 44 25.67 -13.00 -10.89
N ARG A 45 25.19 -13.99 -11.65
CA ARG A 45 24.21 -14.94 -11.21
C ARG A 45 24.70 -15.86 -10.08
N ALA A 46 25.95 -16.28 -10.10
CA ALA A 46 26.51 -17.12 -9.05
C ALA A 46 26.58 -16.34 -7.72
N LYS A 47 26.95 -15.06 -7.79
CA LYS A 47 26.92 -14.14 -6.64
C LYS A 47 25.49 -13.92 -6.17
N ARG A 48 24.55 -13.73 -7.09
CA ARG A 48 23.12 -13.52 -6.77
C ARG A 48 22.55 -14.72 -5.99
N ALA A 49 22.86 -15.95 -6.38
CA ALA A 49 22.38 -17.16 -5.71
C ALA A 49 22.85 -17.28 -4.25
N ASN A 50 23.99 -16.66 -3.92
CA ASN A 50 24.60 -16.69 -2.58
C ASN A 50 24.54 -15.35 -1.86
N ALA A 51 23.87 -14.34 -2.42
CA ALA A 51 23.78 -13.02 -1.83
C ALA A 51 22.95 -13.04 -0.53
N SER A 52 23.36 -12.22 0.43
CA SER A 52 22.57 -11.90 1.62
C SER A 52 21.95 -10.52 1.47
N PHE A 53 20.70 -10.38 1.87
CA PHE A 53 20.00 -9.08 1.90
C PHE A 53 20.75 -8.06 2.76
N ASP A 54 21.23 -8.48 3.91
CA ASP A 54 21.97 -7.64 4.86
C ASP A 54 23.22 -6.96 4.29
N SER A 55 23.81 -7.53 3.24
CA SER A 55 24.99 -6.97 2.57
C SER A 55 24.67 -5.87 1.56
N LEU A 56 23.39 -5.67 1.25
CA LEU A 56 22.92 -4.82 0.14
C LEU A 56 22.11 -3.60 0.60
N VAL A 57 21.62 -3.58 1.84
CA VAL A 57 20.64 -2.61 2.32
C VAL A 57 21.12 -1.90 3.57
N ASP A 58 20.87 -0.60 3.65
CA ASP A 58 21.07 0.18 4.86
C ASP A 58 20.02 -0.22 5.91
N ARG A 59 20.46 -0.77 7.04
CA ARG A 59 19.62 -1.22 8.15
C ARG A 59 18.93 -0.10 8.91
N ASN A 60 19.20 1.14 8.59
CA ASN A 60 18.53 2.29 9.21
C ASN A 60 17.13 2.55 8.67
N ASP A 61 16.69 1.85 7.63
CA ASP A 61 15.32 1.95 7.13
C ASP A 61 14.37 1.12 8.01
N PRO A 62 13.40 1.75 8.73
CA PRO A 62 12.44 1.04 9.59
C PRO A 62 11.48 0.14 8.80
N GLU A 63 11.43 0.26 7.48
CA GLU A 63 10.59 -0.56 6.61
C GLU A 63 11.28 -1.81 6.05
N TYR A 64 12.46 -2.09 6.50
CA TYR A 64 13.33 -3.10 5.94
C TYR A 64 12.95 -4.57 6.32
N ASP A 65 12.19 -4.78 7.38
CA ASP A 65 11.90 -6.09 8.00
C ASP A 65 11.33 -7.16 7.03
N THR A 66 10.26 -6.85 6.30
CA THR A 66 9.65 -7.81 5.35
C THR A 66 10.35 -7.86 4.00
N GLU A 67 11.16 -6.89 3.66
CA GLU A 67 11.94 -6.84 2.43
C GLU A 67 12.96 -7.97 2.34
N ALA A 68 13.59 -8.33 3.46
CA ALA A 68 14.48 -9.47 3.57
C ALA A 68 13.78 -10.79 3.22
N VAL A 69 12.53 -10.97 3.65
CA VAL A 69 11.73 -12.16 3.36
C VAL A 69 11.47 -12.29 1.87
N TYR A 70 11.09 -11.18 1.21
CA TYR A 70 10.89 -11.16 -0.24
C TYR A 70 12.17 -11.40 -1.02
N PHE A 71 13.29 -10.86 -0.55
CA PHE A 71 14.60 -11.09 -1.15
C PHE A 71 14.97 -12.59 -1.12
N ASP A 72 14.85 -13.24 0.02
CA ASP A 72 15.15 -14.64 0.18
C ASP A 72 14.20 -15.54 -0.63
N LEU A 73 12.91 -15.17 -0.69
CA LEU A 73 11.93 -15.85 -1.54
C LEU A 73 12.33 -15.79 -3.02
N LEU A 74 12.62 -14.58 -3.53
CA LEU A 74 13.00 -14.38 -4.93
C LEU A 74 14.33 -15.06 -5.25
N ARG A 75 15.30 -15.02 -4.34
CA ARG A 75 16.57 -15.76 -4.46
C ARG A 75 16.34 -17.26 -4.54
N GLY A 76 15.45 -17.79 -3.70
CA GLY A 76 15.07 -19.22 -3.71
C GLY A 76 14.42 -19.64 -5.03
N VAL A 77 13.47 -18.85 -5.53
CA VAL A 77 12.83 -19.04 -6.84
C VAL A 77 13.86 -18.93 -7.97
N GLY A 78 14.82 -18.02 -7.85
CA GLY A 78 15.88 -17.75 -8.82
C GLY A 78 16.77 -18.96 -9.15
N ARG A 79 16.77 -19.99 -8.31
CA ARG A 79 17.45 -21.27 -8.62
C ARG A 79 16.84 -21.97 -9.83
N LYS A 80 15.53 -21.79 -10.06
CA LYS A 80 14.78 -22.43 -11.16
C LYS A 80 14.37 -21.43 -12.23
N ILE A 81 13.88 -20.25 -11.82
CA ILE A 81 13.35 -19.21 -12.70
C ILE A 81 13.87 -17.87 -12.16
N ASP A 82 14.59 -17.12 -12.97
CA ASP A 82 15.03 -15.76 -12.63
C ASP A 82 13.83 -14.82 -12.77
N LEU A 83 13.19 -14.50 -11.65
CA LEU A 83 11.92 -13.78 -11.62
C LEU A 83 12.11 -12.31 -11.22
N ARG A 84 11.91 -11.40 -12.17
CA ARG A 84 11.90 -9.96 -11.92
C ARG A 84 10.48 -9.49 -11.64
N VAL A 85 10.29 -8.69 -10.59
CA VAL A 85 8.99 -8.09 -10.24
C VAL A 85 8.93 -6.66 -10.75
N VAL A 86 7.86 -6.34 -11.47
CA VAL A 86 7.62 -5.02 -12.08
C VAL A 86 6.19 -4.59 -11.82
N VAL A 87 5.98 -3.33 -11.44
CA VAL A 87 4.66 -2.71 -11.39
C VAL A 87 4.55 -1.77 -12.59
N ASP A 88 3.70 -2.12 -13.55
CA ASP A 88 3.56 -1.38 -14.81
C ASP A 88 2.49 -0.30 -14.72
N ILE A 89 1.37 -0.62 -14.10
CA ILE A 89 0.18 0.24 -14.08
C ILE A 89 -0.32 0.34 -12.65
N ILE A 90 -0.61 1.57 -12.25
CA ILE A 90 -1.30 1.87 -10.99
C ILE A 90 -2.46 2.79 -11.32
N ALA A 91 -3.67 2.32 -11.07
CA ALA A 91 -4.90 3.10 -11.18
C ALA A 91 -5.57 3.20 -9.82
N GLY A 92 -6.23 4.32 -9.54
CA GLY A 92 -6.92 4.48 -8.27
C GLY A 92 -7.87 5.66 -8.23
N ALA A 93 -8.81 5.61 -7.30
CA ALA A 93 -9.79 6.67 -7.07
C ALA A 93 -9.84 7.05 -5.58
N SER A 94 -10.07 8.33 -5.25
CA SER A 94 -10.17 8.83 -3.88
C SER A 94 -8.93 8.43 -3.03
N ALA A 95 -9.11 7.86 -1.86
CA ALA A 95 -8.03 7.36 -1.01
C ALA A 95 -7.12 6.34 -1.74
N GLY A 96 -7.71 5.53 -2.64
CA GLY A 96 -6.95 4.61 -3.50
C GLY A 96 -6.06 5.34 -4.50
N GLY A 97 -6.52 6.47 -5.06
CA GLY A 97 -5.71 7.33 -5.93
C GLY A 97 -4.51 7.93 -5.20
N ILE A 98 -4.70 8.39 -3.96
CA ILE A 98 -3.61 8.91 -3.11
C ILE A 98 -2.59 7.80 -2.83
N ASN A 99 -3.04 6.66 -2.33
CA ASN A 99 -2.19 5.50 -2.04
C ASN A 99 -1.42 5.03 -3.29
N GLY A 100 -2.11 4.94 -4.43
CA GLY A 100 -1.50 4.53 -5.71
C GLY A 100 -0.45 5.52 -6.20
N THR A 101 -0.72 6.82 -6.14
CA THR A 101 0.24 7.87 -6.53
C THR A 101 1.48 7.85 -5.62
N MET A 102 1.29 7.67 -4.31
CA MET A 102 2.41 7.59 -3.37
C MET A 102 3.23 6.33 -3.58
N LEU A 103 2.59 5.19 -3.89
CA LEU A 103 3.30 3.96 -4.25
C LEU A 103 4.12 4.18 -5.53
N ALA A 104 3.55 4.78 -6.58
CA ALA A 104 4.26 5.07 -7.82
C ALA A 104 5.51 5.93 -7.57
N ARG A 105 5.37 7.01 -6.77
CA ARG A 105 6.50 7.84 -6.37
C ARG A 105 7.56 7.06 -5.57
N ALA A 106 7.13 6.24 -4.61
CA ALA A 106 8.03 5.43 -3.81
C ALA A 106 8.81 4.44 -4.68
N ILE A 107 8.17 3.82 -5.67
CA ILE A 107 8.82 2.93 -6.62
C ILE A 107 9.84 3.68 -7.51
N CYS A 108 9.49 4.88 -7.99
CA CYS A 108 10.35 5.64 -8.90
C CYS A 108 11.56 6.28 -8.21
N HIS A 109 11.39 6.73 -6.98
CA HIS A 109 12.38 7.54 -6.25
C HIS A 109 12.94 6.86 -5.01
N ASP A 110 12.59 5.60 -4.79
CA ASP A 110 13.01 4.81 -3.62
C ASP A 110 12.68 5.49 -2.27
N LEU A 111 11.44 6.03 -2.16
CA LEU A 111 11.00 6.77 -0.99
C LEU A 111 10.33 5.86 0.04
N PRO A 112 10.46 6.17 1.35
CA PRO A 112 9.73 5.47 2.39
C PRO A 112 8.23 5.80 2.32
N THR A 113 7.37 4.86 2.73
CA THR A 113 5.92 5.03 2.78
C THR A 113 5.38 5.31 4.19
N ALA A 114 6.23 5.25 5.23
CA ALA A 114 5.85 5.52 6.61
C ALA A 114 5.13 6.87 6.82
N PRO A 115 5.57 7.99 6.20
CA PRO A 115 4.86 9.27 6.34
C PRO A 115 3.41 9.23 5.86
N LEU A 116 3.10 8.38 4.87
CA LEU A 116 1.72 8.20 4.39
C LEU A 116 0.86 7.43 5.40
N ARG A 117 1.44 6.47 6.11
CA ARG A 117 0.76 5.77 7.23
C ARG A 117 0.36 6.76 8.31
N ASP A 118 1.28 7.61 8.72
CA ASP A 118 1.06 8.60 9.75
C ASP A 118 0.01 9.63 9.32
N LEU A 119 0.04 10.04 8.04
CA LEU A 119 -1.01 10.87 7.45
C LEU A 119 -2.41 10.23 7.59
N TRP A 120 -2.53 8.95 7.30
CA TRP A 120 -3.81 8.24 7.40
C TRP A 120 -4.26 8.05 8.85
N LEU A 121 -3.36 7.74 9.75
CA LEU A 121 -3.68 7.55 11.17
C LEU A 121 -4.08 8.86 11.85
N ASP A 122 -3.37 9.95 11.54
CA ASP A 122 -3.57 11.23 12.23
C ASP A 122 -4.64 12.10 11.59
N ASN A 123 -4.85 12.01 10.27
CA ASN A 123 -5.68 12.94 9.50
C ASN A 123 -6.87 12.30 8.79
N ALA A 124 -6.99 10.97 8.77
CA ALA A 124 -8.15 10.30 8.16
C ALA A 124 -9.40 10.30 9.04
N ASP A 125 -9.36 10.94 10.19
CA ASP A 125 -10.57 11.19 10.97
C ASP A 125 -11.51 12.10 10.19
N VAL A 126 -12.66 11.57 9.80
CA VAL A 126 -13.71 12.27 9.05
C VAL A 126 -14.10 13.59 9.76
N SER A 127 -14.00 13.62 11.09
CA SER A 127 -14.27 14.83 11.88
C SER A 127 -13.27 15.96 11.62
N ARG A 128 -12.04 15.64 11.19
CA ARG A 128 -11.01 16.63 10.82
C ARG A 128 -11.12 17.10 9.37
N LEU A 129 -11.66 16.25 8.49
CA LEU A 129 -11.89 16.57 7.07
C LEU A 129 -13.12 17.46 6.86
N LEU A 130 -14.03 17.52 7.85
CA LEU A 130 -15.18 18.42 7.81
C LEU A 130 -14.76 19.82 8.25
N SER A 131 -15.19 20.83 7.47
CA SER A 131 -15.03 22.23 7.90
C SER A 131 -15.65 22.43 9.29
N PRO A 132 -15.17 23.39 10.09
CA PRO A 132 -15.75 23.68 11.41
C PRO A 132 -17.26 23.92 11.37
N GLU A 133 -17.77 24.50 10.27
CA GLU A 133 -19.19 24.77 10.06
C GLU A 133 -19.97 23.47 9.75
N ALA A 134 -19.34 22.48 9.09
CA ALA A 134 -19.93 21.17 8.77
C ALA A 134 -19.87 20.20 9.97
N ARG A 135 -19.10 20.51 11.01
CA ARG A 135 -19.10 19.76 12.27
C ARG A 135 -20.41 20.01 13.00
N ALA A 136 -21.45 19.29 12.64
CA ALA A 136 -22.73 19.41 13.29
C ALA A 136 -22.58 19.15 14.80
N ARG A 137 -22.73 20.17 15.63
CA ARG A 137 -22.87 20.04 17.07
C ARG A 137 -24.00 19.05 17.37
N GLY A 138 -23.81 18.19 18.36
CA GLY A 138 -24.75 17.11 18.69
C GLY A 138 -26.22 17.54 18.82
N TRP A 139 -26.45 18.84 19.07
CA TRP A 139 -27.78 19.44 19.19
C TRP A 139 -28.45 19.72 17.83
N SER A 140 -27.71 19.99 16.79
CA SER A 140 -28.27 20.29 15.47
C SER A 140 -28.88 19.08 14.76
N LYS A 141 -28.63 17.86 15.23
CA LYS A 141 -29.16 16.60 14.69
C LYS A 141 -30.42 16.10 15.40
N TRP A 142 -30.83 16.74 16.47
CA TRP A 142 -31.96 16.28 17.27
C TRP A 142 -33.28 16.24 16.47
N PHE A 143 -33.55 17.22 15.65
CA PHE A 143 -34.74 17.26 14.80
C PHE A 143 -34.67 16.30 13.59
N LEU A 144 -33.48 15.83 13.20
CA LEU A 144 -33.30 14.86 12.12
C LEU A 144 -33.42 13.41 12.61
N ARG A 145 -33.35 13.16 13.92
CA ARG A 145 -33.45 11.80 14.48
C ARG A 145 -34.71 11.05 14.06
N PRO A 146 -35.94 11.63 14.08
CA PRO A 146 -37.15 10.93 13.64
C PRO A 146 -37.12 10.65 12.14
N VAL A 147 -36.55 11.53 11.33
CA VAL A 147 -36.44 11.33 9.87
C VAL A 147 -35.44 10.22 9.55
N LEU A 148 -34.27 10.21 10.20
CA LEU A 148 -33.27 9.16 10.03
C LEU A 148 -33.78 7.80 10.56
N TRP A 149 -34.55 7.80 11.64
CA TRP A 149 -35.16 6.59 12.16
C TRP A 149 -36.19 6.03 11.17
N ALA A 150 -37.09 6.88 10.60
CA ALA A 150 -38.06 6.48 9.60
C ALA A 150 -37.45 5.94 8.30
N ILE A 151 -36.31 6.48 7.86
CA ILE A 151 -35.56 5.99 6.70
C ILE A 151 -34.84 4.67 7.02
N GLY A 152 -34.28 4.54 8.22
CA GLY A 152 -33.60 3.33 8.68
C GLY A 152 -34.54 2.14 8.83
N THR A 153 -35.73 2.35 9.35
CA THR A 153 -36.76 1.27 9.52
C THR A 153 -37.34 0.79 8.18
N ARG A 154 -37.45 1.65 7.16
CA ARG A 154 -37.87 1.23 5.83
C ARG A 154 -36.87 0.35 5.10
N ARG A 155 -35.59 0.49 5.39
CA ARG A 155 -34.52 -0.31 4.75
C ARG A 155 -34.42 -1.73 5.28
N SER A 156 -34.87 -1.99 6.51
CA SER A 156 -34.86 -3.32 7.12
C SER A 156 -36.05 -4.21 6.71
N GLN A 157 -36.99 -3.68 5.93
CA GLN A 157 -38.13 -4.46 5.39
C GLN A 157 -37.95 -4.88 3.92
N LEU A 158 -36.84 -4.60 3.31
CA LEU A 158 -36.53 -4.91 1.91
C LEU A 158 -35.36 -5.92 1.73
N VAL A 159 -35.08 -6.71 2.79
CA VAL A 159 -34.16 -7.86 2.72
C VAL A 159 -34.92 -9.11 3.15
#